data_2832f40f1afe3f12ccae73c0b314b0ad
#
_entry.id   2832f40f1afe3f12ccae73c0b314b0ad
#
_cell.length_a   1.000
_cell.length_b   1.000
_cell.length_c   1.000
_cell.angle_alpha   90.00
_cell.angle_beta   90.00
_cell.angle_gamma   90.00
#
_symmetry.space_group_name_H-M   'P 1'
#
loop_
_entity.id
_entity.type
_entity.pdbx_description
1 polymer ?
#
loop_
_entity_poly.entity_id
_entity_poly.type
_entity_poly.pdbx_seq_one_letter_code
_entity_poly.pdbx_strand_id
1 'polypeptide(L)'
;MCGRYYFSIDLGNLSFVENIDGFSFEENFNIAPQSSVPVVIDNNLKECTWGYYPQWLKDQSNSRPLFNTRFESLLEKKTFISAFKKSRCLVPISGWYEWKVVVDEGKQPYFFKNTNDENLLAAGLYWDRSDGSTEFTIITTAAPVEINEVHDRSPVSYTHLTLPTIAKV
;
A
#
# COMPACT_ATOMS: atom_id res chain seq x y z
N MET A 1 -6.82 -0.66 -8.74
CA MET A 1 -5.81 0.05 -7.91
C MET A 1 -6.04 -0.34 -6.47
N CYS A 2 -5.01 -0.78 -5.75
CA CYS A 2 -5.10 -1.13 -4.34
C CYS A 2 -5.73 0.02 -3.54
N GLY A 3 -6.99 -0.12 -3.19
CA GLY A 3 -7.77 0.90 -2.47
C GLY A 3 -8.26 0.41 -1.12
N ARG A 4 -7.97 -0.84 -0.77
CA ARG A 4 -8.24 -1.47 0.52
C ARG A 4 -7.23 -2.56 0.78
N TYR A 5 -6.71 -2.65 1.99
CA TYR A 5 -5.88 -3.76 2.40
C TYR A 5 -6.17 -4.20 3.84
N TYR A 6 -5.68 -5.36 4.16
CA TYR A 6 -5.74 -5.99 5.48
C TYR A 6 -4.34 -6.07 6.07
N PHE A 7 -4.26 -5.81 7.35
CA PHE A 7 -3.04 -6.01 8.12
C PHE A 7 -3.34 -6.77 9.41
N SER A 8 -2.67 -7.89 9.60
CA SER A 8 -2.64 -8.66 10.86
C SER A 8 -1.30 -8.52 11.57
N ILE A 9 -1.27 -8.90 12.83
CA ILE A 9 -0.14 -8.69 13.74
C ILE A 9 0.99 -9.71 13.55
N ASP A 10 0.98 -10.53 12.49
CA ASP A 10 2.12 -11.42 12.26
C ASP A 10 3.35 -10.61 11.82
N LEU A 11 4.26 -10.45 12.77
CA LEU A 11 5.49 -9.68 12.60
C LEU A 11 6.67 -10.52 12.08
N GLY A 12 6.42 -11.78 11.68
CA GLY A 12 7.49 -12.72 11.29
C GLY A 12 8.43 -12.19 10.21
N ASN A 13 7.89 -11.41 9.26
CA ASN A 13 8.68 -10.80 8.17
C ASN A 13 9.33 -9.47 8.54
N LEU A 14 9.14 -8.98 9.75
CA LEU A 14 9.64 -7.68 10.22
C LEU A 14 10.83 -7.81 11.17
N SER A 15 11.52 -8.95 11.18
CA SER A 15 12.70 -9.19 12.04
C SER A 15 13.85 -8.19 11.84
N PHE A 16 13.85 -7.46 10.73
CA PHE A 16 14.82 -6.40 10.44
C PHE A 16 14.42 -5.04 11.01
N VAL A 17 13.24 -4.91 11.61
CA VAL A 17 12.73 -3.66 12.19
C VAL A 17 13.24 -3.50 13.62
N GLU A 18 13.88 -2.36 13.89
CA GLU A 18 14.60 -2.12 15.14
C GLU A 18 13.69 -1.79 16.33
N ASN A 19 12.57 -1.10 16.12
CA ASN A 19 11.68 -0.60 17.17
C ASN A 19 10.38 -1.41 17.33
N ILE A 20 10.36 -2.65 16.87
CA ILE A 20 9.15 -3.47 16.76
C ILE A 20 8.46 -3.69 18.13
N ASP A 21 9.25 -3.93 19.18
CA ASP A 21 8.73 -4.21 20.53
C ASP A 21 8.04 -3.00 21.19
N GLY A 22 8.32 -1.80 20.72
CA GLY A 22 7.72 -0.55 21.21
C GLY A 22 6.46 -0.13 20.46
N PHE A 23 6.06 -0.89 19.43
CA PHE A 23 4.93 -0.54 18.59
C PHE A 23 3.70 -1.39 18.94
N SER A 24 2.58 -0.74 19.26
CA SER A 24 1.30 -1.41 19.45
C SER A 24 0.49 -1.39 18.15
N PHE A 25 0.06 -2.55 17.71
CA PHE A 25 -0.78 -2.69 16.51
C PHE A 25 -2.14 -3.23 16.88
N GLU A 26 -3.16 -2.73 16.24
CA GLU A 26 -4.46 -3.37 16.18
C GLU A 26 -4.64 -4.01 14.80
N GLU A 27 -5.12 -5.25 14.80
CA GLU A 27 -5.50 -5.93 13.58
C GLU A 27 -6.63 -5.16 12.89
N ASN A 28 -6.46 -4.89 11.58
CA ASN A 28 -7.45 -4.17 10.82
C ASN A 28 -7.69 -4.82 9.46
N PHE A 29 -8.86 -5.42 9.32
CA PHE A 29 -9.29 -6.14 8.11
C PHE A 29 -9.71 -5.21 6.95
N ASN A 30 -9.81 -3.88 7.17
CA ASN A 30 -10.38 -2.97 6.19
C ASN A 30 -9.73 -1.60 6.21
N ILE A 31 -8.42 -1.57 6.01
CA ILE A 31 -7.66 -0.32 5.93
C ILE A 31 -8.01 0.41 4.62
N ALA A 32 -8.46 1.64 4.76
CA ALA A 32 -8.85 2.53 3.66
C ALA A 32 -7.84 3.68 3.47
N PRO A 33 -7.80 4.34 2.31
CA PRO A 33 -7.11 5.61 2.20
C PRO A 33 -7.52 6.59 3.31
N GLN A 34 -6.56 7.37 3.78
CA GLN A 34 -6.60 8.29 4.92
C GLN A 34 -6.57 7.62 6.31
N SER A 35 -6.47 6.30 6.40
CA SER A 35 -6.12 5.63 7.65
C SER A 35 -4.67 5.92 8.05
N SER A 36 -4.44 6.04 9.36
CA SER A 36 -3.11 6.04 9.96
C SER A 36 -2.70 4.61 10.24
N VAL A 37 -1.53 4.22 9.78
CA VAL A 37 -1.05 2.82 9.81
C VAL A 37 0.47 2.77 9.95
N PRO A 38 1.01 1.65 10.47
CA PRO A 38 2.45 1.45 10.55
C PRO A 38 3.07 1.26 9.16
N VAL A 39 4.18 1.96 8.94
CA VAL A 39 5.01 1.89 7.74
C VAL A 39 6.46 1.79 8.15
N VAL A 40 7.26 0.97 7.49
CA VAL A 40 8.69 0.83 7.75
C VAL A 40 9.47 1.87 6.95
N ILE A 41 10.17 2.73 7.67
CA ILE A 41 11.06 3.77 7.13
C ILE A 41 12.41 3.62 7.86
N ASP A 42 13.49 3.45 7.11
CA ASP A 42 14.85 3.31 7.64
C ASP A 42 14.92 2.26 8.79
N ASN A 43 14.38 1.08 8.55
CA ASN A 43 14.27 -0.05 9.49
C ASN A 43 13.47 0.23 10.78
N ASN A 44 12.73 1.33 10.83
CA ASN A 44 11.87 1.65 11.95
C ASN A 44 10.40 1.75 11.52
N LEU A 45 9.50 1.29 12.39
CA LEU A 45 8.07 1.53 12.22
C LEU A 45 7.74 2.97 12.59
N LYS A 46 6.97 3.60 11.73
CA LYS A 46 6.42 4.94 11.92
C LYS A 46 4.94 4.92 11.57
N GLU A 47 4.13 5.58 12.36
CA GLU A 47 2.73 5.78 12.05
C GLU A 47 2.59 6.82 10.93
N CYS A 48 1.97 6.44 9.80
CA CYS A 48 1.87 7.25 8.60
C CYS A 48 0.45 7.25 8.04
N THR A 49 0.02 8.35 7.47
CA THR A 49 -1.30 8.47 6.82
C THR A 49 -1.23 7.99 5.37
N TRP A 50 -2.09 7.05 5.01
CA TRP A 50 -2.18 6.55 3.63
C TRP A 50 -2.88 7.55 2.72
N GLY A 51 -2.11 8.28 1.94
CA GLY A 51 -2.62 9.27 1.00
C GLY A 51 -1.82 10.57 1.05
N TYR A 52 -1.13 10.87 -0.03
CA TYR A 52 -0.30 12.05 -0.17
C TYR A 52 -1.08 13.20 -0.79
N TYR A 53 -1.06 14.37 -0.15
CA TYR A 53 -1.55 15.63 -0.70
C TYR A 53 -0.38 16.48 -1.22
N PRO A 54 -0.11 16.49 -2.54
CA PRO A 54 0.83 17.46 -3.11
C PRO A 54 0.40 18.90 -2.81
N GLN A 55 1.37 19.80 -2.58
CA GLN A 55 1.07 21.18 -2.25
C GLN A 55 0.15 21.88 -3.28
N TRP A 56 0.40 21.61 -4.57
CA TRP A 56 -0.40 22.15 -5.67
C TRP A 56 -1.85 21.62 -5.70
N LEU A 57 -2.15 20.56 -4.98
CA LEU A 57 -3.48 19.95 -4.91
C LEU A 57 -4.30 20.48 -3.73
N LYS A 58 -3.66 20.99 -2.67
CA LYS A 58 -4.32 21.45 -1.44
C LYS A 58 -5.30 22.60 -1.66
N ASP A 59 -5.02 23.45 -2.64
CA ASP A 59 -5.83 24.64 -2.94
C ASP A 59 -7.01 24.37 -3.90
N GLN A 60 -7.20 23.11 -4.31
CA GLN A 60 -8.28 22.73 -5.20
C GLN A 60 -9.47 22.18 -4.40
N SER A 61 -10.61 22.83 -4.47
CA SER A 61 -11.85 22.30 -3.90
C SER A 61 -12.17 20.94 -4.49
N ASN A 62 -12.48 19.94 -3.63
CA ASN A 62 -12.73 18.55 -3.99
C ASN A 62 -11.50 17.72 -4.39
N SER A 63 -10.29 18.16 -4.09
CA SER A 63 -9.10 17.35 -4.30
C SER A 63 -9.10 16.08 -3.42
N ARG A 64 -8.62 14.97 -3.97
CA ARG A 64 -8.43 13.72 -3.24
C ARG A 64 -6.94 13.42 -3.08
N PRO A 65 -6.51 12.82 -1.97
CA PRO A 65 -5.13 12.42 -1.82
C PRO A 65 -4.74 11.38 -2.86
N LEU A 66 -3.48 11.38 -3.23
CA LEU A 66 -2.88 10.35 -4.05
C LEU A 66 -2.51 9.18 -3.12
N PHE A 67 -3.28 8.10 -3.13
CA PHE A 67 -3.00 6.93 -2.30
C PHE A 67 -2.20 5.84 -3.01
N ASN A 68 -2.11 5.89 -4.35
CA ASN A 68 -1.26 5.02 -5.15
C ASN A 68 -0.39 5.81 -6.12
N THR A 69 0.79 5.27 -6.40
CA THR A 69 1.72 5.78 -7.40
C THR A 69 2.03 4.69 -8.41
N ARG A 70 1.89 4.98 -9.70
CA ARG A 70 2.19 4.00 -10.75
C ARG A 70 3.70 3.91 -10.97
N PHE A 71 4.25 2.70 -10.90
CA PHE A 71 5.67 2.43 -11.12
C PHE A 71 6.15 2.97 -12.46
N GLU A 72 5.38 2.78 -13.52
CA GLU A 72 5.72 3.17 -14.89
C GLU A 72 5.91 4.68 -15.05
N SER A 73 5.28 5.48 -14.21
CA SER A 73 5.35 6.95 -14.27
C SER A 73 6.15 7.61 -13.14
N LEU A 74 6.84 6.82 -12.32
CA LEU A 74 7.61 7.33 -11.17
C LEU A 74 8.69 8.35 -11.57
N LEU A 75 9.40 8.07 -12.66
CA LEU A 75 10.50 8.92 -13.13
C LEU A 75 10.06 10.03 -14.11
N GLU A 76 8.80 10.04 -14.48
CA GLU A 76 8.25 11.06 -15.39
C GLU A 76 7.63 12.23 -14.62
N LYS A 77 7.01 11.94 -13.48
CA LYS A 77 6.29 12.95 -12.69
C LYS A 77 7.19 13.58 -11.63
N LYS A 78 7.43 14.89 -11.75
CA LYS A 78 8.23 15.67 -10.78
C LYS A 78 7.82 15.45 -9.33
N THR A 79 6.54 15.24 -9.07
CA THR A 79 5.97 14.94 -7.74
C THR A 79 6.62 13.73 -7.08
N PHE A 80 6.97 12.70 -7.86
CA PHE A 80 7.46 11.44 -7.32
C PHE A 80 8.97 11.23 -7.41
N ILE A 81 9.67 11.92 -8.34
CA ILE A 81 11.10 11.72 -8.60
C ILE A 81 11.94 11.87 -7.32
N SER A 82 11.70 12.94 -6.55
CA SER A 82 12.44 13.19 -5.31
C SER A 82 12.18 12.12 -4.27
N ALA A 83 10.92 11.77 -4.05
CA ALA A 83 10.53 10.75 -3.10
C ALA A 83 11.05 9.36 -3.51
N PHE A 84 11.01 9.02 -4.79
CA PHE A 84 11.58 7.76 -5.29
C PHE A 84 13.08 7.62 -5.03
N LYS A 85 13.82 8.72 -5.07
CA LYS A 85 15.26 8.72 -4.79
C LYS A 85 15.60 8.67 -3.30
N LYS A 86 14.79 9.29 -2.43
CA LYS A 86 15.18 9.60 -1.05
C LYS A 86 14.19 9.16 0.03
N SER A 87 12.94 8.88 -0.31
CA SER A 87 11.84 8.69 0.65
C SER A 87 11.02 7.45 0.28
N ARG A 88 11.69 6.31 0.22
CA ARG A 88 11.08 5.01 -0.02
C ARG A 88 10.73 4.35 1.31
N CYS A 89 9.62 3.64 1.35
CA CYS A 89 9.18 2.91 2.52
C CYS A 89 8.66 1.52 2.15
N LEU A 90 8.47 0.68 3.15
CA LEU A 90 7.81 -0.60 3.03
C LEU A 90 6.52 -0.56 3.84
N VAL A 91 5.43 -0.93 3.22
CA VAL A 91 4.10 -0.98 3.83
C VAL A 91 3.77 -2.43 4.15
N PRO A 92 3.72 -2.84 5.42
CA PRO A 92 3.31 -4.19 5.79
C PRO A 92 1.83 -4.39 5.45
N ILE A 93 1.52 -5.42 4.68
CA ILE A 93 0.15 -5.80 4.32
C ILE A 93 0.00 -7.32 4.42
N SER A 94 -1.10 -7.82 4.95
CA SER A 94 -1.38 -9.26 4.99
C SER A 94 -2.16 -9.72 3.75
N GLY A 95 -2.73 -8.77 3.03
CA GLY A 95 -3.42 -8.95 1.77
C GLY A 95 -4.14 -7.68 1.35
N TRP A 96 -4.66 -7.65 0.14
CA TRP A 96 -5.39 -6.50 -0.38
C TRP A 96 -6.66 -6.94 -1.11
N TYR A 97 -7.59 -5.99 -1.27
CA TYR A 97 -8.85 -6.20 -1.95
C TYR A 97 -8.87 -5.49 -3.30
N GLU A 98 -9.44 -6.15 -4.30
CA GLU A 98 -9.80 -5.57 -5.58
C GLU A 98 -11.21 -5.99 -5.98
N TRP A 99 -11.84 -5.23 -6.86
CA TRP A 99 -13.21 -5.44 -7.26
C TRP A 99 -13.31 -5.75 -8.75
N LYS A 100 -13.82 -6.92 -9.08
CA LYS A 100 -14.16 -7.28 -10.45
C LYS A 100 -15.58 -6.81 -10.77
N VAL A 101 -15.76 -6.18 -11.92
CA VAL A 101 -17.11 -5.88 -12.42
C VAL A 101 -17.65 -7.16 -13.04
N VAL A 102 -18.75 -7.67 -12.50
CA VAL A 102 -19.46 -8.85 -13.03
C VAL A 102 -20.76 -8.36 -13.64
N VAL A 103 -21.05 -8.81 -14.86
CA VAL A 103 -22.27 -8.44 -15.59
C VAL A 103 -23.48 -8.89 -14.76
N ASP A 104 -24.45 -8.01 -14.59
CA ASP A 104 -25.69 -8.19 -13.83
C ASP A 104 -25.52 -8.41 -12.31
N GLU A 105 -24.32 -8.62 -11.79
CA GLU A 105 -24.05 -8.81 -10.35
C GLU A 105 -23.37 -7.58 -9.68
N GLY A 106 -22.87 -6.62 -10.48
CA GLY A 106 -22.20 -5.43 -9.97
C GLY A 106 -20.71 -5.67 -9.66
N LYS A 107 -20.22 -5.09 -8.55
CA LYS A 107 -18.80 -5.22 -8.15
C LYS A 107 -18.63 -6.34 -7.13
N GLN A 108 -17.95 -7.40 -7.52
CA GLN A 108 -17.58 -8.52 -6.65
C GLN A 108 -16.19 -8.28 -6.06
N PRO A 109 -16.01 -8.27 -4.73
CA PRO A 109 -14.71 -8.17 -4.08
C PRO A 109 -13.93 -9.49 -4.16
N TYR A 110 -12.62 -9.36 -4.32
CA TYR A 110 -11.65 -10.45 -4.27
C TYR A 110 -10.54 -10.08 -3.30
N PHE A 111 -10.11 -11.04 -2.51
CA PHE A 111 -9.02 -10.89 -1.57
C PHE A 111 -7.77 -11.61 -2.08
N PHE A 112 -6.65 -10.90 -2.12
CA PHE A 112 -5.35 -11.40 -2.54
C PHE A 112 -4.42 -11.44 -1.33
N LYS A 113 -3.81 -12.58 -1.08
CA LYS A 113 -2.82 -12.76 -0.01
C LYS A 113 -1.67 -13.66 -0.47
N ASN A 114 -0.59 -13.69 0.31
CA ASN A 114 0.48 -14.66 0.11
C ASN A 114 -0.03 -16.08 0.36
N THR A 115 0.45 -17.06 -0.42
CA THR A 115 0.10 -18.48 -0.26
C THR A 115 0.52 -19.06 1.09
N ASN A 116 1.59 -18.52 1.68
CA ASN A 116 2.14 -18.96 2.95
C ASN A 116 1.55 -18.24 4.17
N ASP A 117 0.51 -17.42 3.98
CA ASP A 117 -0.09 -16.55 5.00
C ASP A 117 0.88 -15.52 5.63
N GLU A 118 2.07 -15.35 5.07
CA GLU A 118 3.04 -14.36 5.50
C GLU A 118 2.65 -12.97 5.04
N ASN A 119 2.95 -11.96 5.84
CA ASN A 119 2.76 -10.58 5.45
C ASN A 119 3.61 -10.22 4.23
N LEU A 120 3.04 -9.43 3.35
CA LEU A 120 3.70 -8.84 2.21
C LEU A 120 4.27 -7.48 2.61
N LEU A 121 5.40 -7.11 2.01
CA LEU A 121 5.95 -5.76 2.11
C LEU A 121 5.70 -5.04 0.79
N ALA A 122 4.68 -4.19 0.76
CA ALA A 122 4.42 -3.38 -0.41
C ALA A 122 5.38 -2.19 -0.47
N ALA A 123 5.90 -1.90 -1.66
CA ALA A 123 6.73 -0.72 -1.88
C ALA A 123 5.90 0.56 -1.80
N GLY A 124 6.43 1.57 -1.13
CA GLY A 124 5.79 2.87 -1.00
C GLY A 124 6.76 4.04 -1.13
N LEU A 125 6.19 5.22 -1.23
CA LEU A 125 6.88 6.50 -1.12
C LEU A 125 6.26 7.30 0.02
N TYR A 126 7.08 8.06 0.77
CA TYR A 126 6.58 8.87 1.87
C TYR A 126 7.02 10.34 1.77
N TRP A 127 6.29 11.19 2.49
CA TRP A 127 6.55 12.63 2.61
C TRP A 127 6.30 13.07 4.05
N ASP A 128 7.34 13.62 4.68
CA ASP A 128 7.18 14.28 5.97
C ASP A 128 6.54 15.65 5.78
N ARG A 129 5.70 16.04 6.74
CA ARG A 129 5.00 17.32 6.80
C ARG A 129 5.62 18.21 7.85
N SER A 130 5.40 19.52 7.71
CA SER A 130 5.85 20.53 8.67
C SER A 130 5.22 20.41 10.06
N ASP A 131 4.08 19.76 10.17
CA ASP A 131 3.37 19.46 11.42
C ASP A 131 3.88 18.18 12.12
N GLY A 132 4.88 17.52 11.56
CA GLY A 132 5.47 16.27 12.07
C GLY A 132 4.76 15.00 11.61
N SER A 133 3.63 15.11 10.91
CA SER A 133 2.96 13.95 10.32
C SER A 133 3.72 13.43 9.08
N THR A 134 3.49 12.18 8.73
CA THR A 134 4.04 11.57 7.51
C THR A 134 2.92 10.97 6.68
N GLU A 135 2.92 11.29 5.40
CA GLU A 135 1.98 10.75 4.42
C GLU A 135 2.70 9.77 3.48
N PHE A 136 2.00 8.76 2.98
CA PHE A 136 2.59 7.80 2.05
C PHE A 136 1.64 7.38 0.94
N THR A 137 2.22 6.81 -0.13
CA THR A 137 1.49 6.14 -1.22
C THR A 137 2.03 4.73 -1.41
N ILE A 138 1.18 3.80 -1.88
CA ILE A 138 1.61 2.47 -2.31
C ILE A 138 1.97 2.53 -3.79
N ILE A 139 3.12 1.93 -4.15
CA ILE A 139 3.53 1.78 -5.55
C ILE A 139 2.77 0.61 -6.15
N THR A 140 2.18 0.83 -7.33
CA THR A 140 1.46 -0.19 -8.09
C THR A 140 2.07 -0.39 -9.47
N THR A 141 1.97 -1.60 -10.01
CA THR A 141 2.42 -1.98 -11.35
C THR A 141 1.32 -2.72 -12.09
N ALA A 142 1.53 -3.01 -13.37
CA ALA A 142 0.64 -3.91 -14.11
C ALA A 142 0.50 -5.25 -13.36
N ALA A 143 -0.73 -5.72 -13.23
CA ALA A 143 -1.00 -6.97 -12.52
C ALA A 143 -0.46 -8.18 -13.31
N PRO A 144 0.11 -9.20 -12.64
CA PRO A 144 0.40 -10.48 -13.28
C PRO A 144 -0.89 -11.14 -13.77
N VAL A 145 -0.74 -12.13 -14.68
CA VAL A 145 -1.87 -12.74 -15.40
C VAL A 145 -2.96 -13.25 -14.47
N GLU A 146 -2.58 -13.84 -13.35
CA GLU A 146 -3.49 -14.44 -12.36
C GLU A 146 -4.36 -13.40 -11.65
N ILE A 147 -3.82 -12.20 -11.43
CA ILE A 147 -4.54 -11.09 -10.79
C ILE A 147 -5.31 -10.28 -11.83
N ASN A 148 -4.79 -10.19 -13.06
CA ASN A 148 -5.32 -9.34 -14.12
C ASN A 148 -6.76 -9.72 -14.54
N GLU A 149 -7.19 -10.95 -14.26
CA GLU A 149 -8.59 -11.37 -14.46
C GLU A 149 -9.58 -10.60 -13.55
N VAL A 150 -9.11 -10.07 -12.43
CA VAL A 150 -9.89 -9.30 -11.46
C VAL A 150 -9.64 -7.81 -11.62
N HIS A 151 -8.35 -7.42 -11.69
CA HIS A 151 -7.95 -6.02 -11.81
C HIS A 151 -6.61 -5.90 -12.54
N ASP A 152 -6.45 -4.86 -13.37
CA ASP A 152 -5.27 -4.58 -14.20
C ASP A 152 -4.04 -4.10 -13.41
N ARG A 153 -4.18 -3.83 -12.10
CA ARG A 153 -3.11 -3.31 -11.24
C ARG A 153 -2.95 -4.15 -9.97
N SER A 154 -1.70 -4.27 -9.51
CA SER A 154 -1.36 -4.86 -8.22
C SER A 154 -0.33 -3.99 -7.47
N PRO A 155 -0.24 -4.06 -6.13
CA PRO A 155 0.88 -3.48 -5.40
C PRO A 155 2.21 -4.09 -5.87
N VAL A 156 3.27 -3.28 -5.90
CA VAL A 156 4.63 -3.79 -5.99
C VAL A 156 4.99 -4.34 -4.62
N SER A 157 5.11 -5.66 -4.50
CA SER A 157 5.44 -6.31 -3.22
C SER A 157 6.78 -7.03 -3.29
N TYR A 158 7.52 -6.99 -2.19
CA TYR A 158 8.70 -7.80 -1.98
C TYR A 158 8.25 -9.14 -1.39
N THR A 159 7.89 -10.07 -2.26
CA THR A 159 7.71 -11.47 -1.89
C THR A 159 8.70 -12.29 -2.68
N HIS A 160 9.42 -13.14 -1.98
CA HIS A 160 10.21 -14.16 -2.63
C HIS A 160 9.26 -15.18 -3.28
N LEU A 161 8.92 -14.96 -4.58
CA LEU A 161 8.55 -15.98 -5.54
C LEU A 161 7.27 -16.80 -5.33
N THR A 162 6.31 -16.41 -4.51
CA THR A 162 5.01 -17.09 -4.47
C THR A 162 3.90 -16.19 -5.00
N LEU A 163 3.15 -16.73 -5.96
CA LEU A 163 1.96 -16.05 -6.50
C LEU A 163 0.90 -15.92 -5.39
N PRO A 164 0.22 -14.78 -5.29
CA PRO A 164 -0.82 -14.59 -4.29
C PRO A 164 -2.00 -15.55 -4.50
N THR A 165 -2.55 -16.07 -3.42
CA THR A 165 -3.80 -16.81 -3.44
C THR A 165 -4.96 -15.86 -3.66
N ILE A 166 -5.86 -16.20 -4.57
CA ILE A 166 -7.07 -15.44 -4.87
C ILE A 166 -8.25 -16.12 -4.17
N ALA A 167 -8.99 -15.37 -3.36
CA ALA A 167 -10.23 -15.81 -2.78
C ALA A 167 -11.38 -14.85 -3.14
N LYS A 168 -12.52 -15.41 -3.50
CA LYS A 168 -13.77 -14.64 -3.63
C LYS A 168 -14.33 -14.40 -2.23
N VAL A 169 -14.66 -13.15 -1.93
CA VAL A 169 -15.17 -12.71 -0.62
C VAL A 169 -16.65 -12.43 -0.69
#